data_7eab0c08b93469b03ecec4f3b08da0c8
#
_entry.id   7eab0c08b93469b03ecec4f3b08da0c8
#
_cell.length_a   1.000
_cell.length_b   1.000
_cell.length_c   1.000
_cell.angle_alpha   90.00
_cell.angle_beta   90.00
_cell.angle_gamma   90.00
#
_symmetry.space_group_name_H-M   'P 1'
#
loop_
_entity.id
_entity.type
_entity.pdbx_description
1 polymer ?
#
loop_
_entity_poly.entity_id
_entity_poly.type
_entity_poly.pdbx_seq_one_letter_code
_entity_poly.pdbx_strand_id
1 'polypeptide(L)'
;MPPLTYACSNMTDKNNQSVAIIGGGPAGLMAADVLCAKGVSVDLYDSMPSLGRKFLMAGKSGLNLTHAEAFDAFSERFVESKSFLAPILDAFPPSAIRAWATNLGVETFVGTSGRVFPTEMKA
;
A
#
# COMPACT_ATOMS: atom_id res chain seq x y z
N MET A 1 -27.16 -0.50 -5.70
CA MET A 1 -26.32 0.39 -4.90
C MET A 1 -25.29 0.99 -5.84
N PRO A 2 -25.10 2.32 -5.93
CA PRO A 2 -24.05 2.86 -6.78
C PRO A 2 -22.68 2.38 -6.30
N PRO A 3 -21.71 2.17 -7.19
CA PRO A 3 -20.35 1.79 -6.81
C PRO A 3 -19.76 2.86 -5.89
N LEU A 4 -18.99 2.43 -4.91
CA LEU A 4 -18.27 3.36 -4.04
C LEU A 4 -17.22 4.08 -4.87
N THR A 5 -17.28 5.41 -4.88
CA THR A 5 -16.32 6.26 -5.59
C THR A 5 -15.55 7.07 -4.57
N TYR A 6 -14.24 7.02 -4.62
CA TYR A 6 -13.36 7.94 -3.91
C TYR A 6 -12.66 8.82 -4.94
N ALA A 7 -12.78 10.12 -4.81
CA ALA A 7 -12.12 11.08 -5.69
C ALA A 7 -11.12 11.92 -4.88
N CYS A 8 -9.90 12.00 -5.39
CA CYS A 8 -8.91 12.98 -4.96
C CYS A 8 -8.74 13.98 -6.11
N SER A 9 -9.19 15.21 -5.91
CA SER A 9 -9.01 16.28 -6.89
C SER A 9 -8.08 17.34 -6.31
N ASN A 10 -6.95 17.59 -6.96
CA ASN A 10 -6.12 18.75 -6.68
C ASN A 10 -6.55 19.90 -7.60
N MET A 11 -6.95 21.03 -7.01
CA MET A 11 -7.32 22.25 -7.74
C MET A 11 -6.17 22.90 -8.54
N THR A 12 -4.97 22.29 -8.51
CA THR A 12 -3.75 22.79 -9.17
C THR A 12 -3.30 21.92 -10.34
N ASP A 13 -4.17 21.01 -10.83
CA ASP A 13 -3.80 20.18 -11.97
C ASP A 13 -3.65 21.03 -13.24
N LYS A 14 -2.38 21.33 -13.56
CA LYS A 14 -2.02 22.10 -14.77
C LYS A 14 -2.23 21.30 -16.06
N ASN A 15 -2.42 19.98 -15.98
CA ASN A 15 -2.50 19.09 -17.14
C ASN A 15 -3.90 18.56 -17.43
N ASN A 16 -4.89 18.83 -16.56
CA ASN A 16 -6.26 18.31 -16.70
C ASN A 16 -6.34 16.79 -16.95
N GLN A 17 -5.38 16.02 -16.43
CA GLN A 17 -5.33 14.58 -16.53
C GLN A 17 -6.00 13.94 -15.32
N SER A 18 -6.89 13.00 -15.54
CA SER A 18 -7.48 12.18 -14.49
C SER A 18 -7.19 10.70 -14.76
N VAL A 19 -7.09 9.92 -13.68
CA VAL A 19 -6.86 8.48 -13.75
C VAL A 19 -8.00 7.76 -13.04
N ALA A 20 -8.62 6.81 -13.74
CA ALA A 20 -9.59 5.91 -13.15
C ALA A 20 -8.90 4.63 -12.66
N ILE A 21 -9.05 4.29 -11.38
CA ILE A 21 -8.55 3.05 -10.78
C ILE A 21 -9.73 2.12 -10.53
N ILE A 22 -9.66 0.92 -11.05
CA ILE A 22 -10.68 -0.11 -10.85
C ILE A 22 -10.16 -1.13 -9.83
N GLY A 23 -10.79 -1.16 -8.66
CA GLY A 23 -10.45 -2.02 -7.53
C GLY A 23 -9.80 -1.26 -6.37
N GLY A 24 -10.52 -1.15 -5.26
CA GLY A 24 -10.10 -0.48 -4.02
C GLY A 24 -9.39 -1.41 -3.04
N GLY A 25 -8.66 -2.40 -3.54
CA GLY A 25 -7.75 -3.23 -2.73
C GLY A 25 -6.42 -2.53 -2.44
N PRO A 26 -5.47 -3.19 -1.74
CA PRO A 26 -4.17 -2.59 -1.37
C PRO A 26 -3.42 -1.97 -2.55
N ALA A 27 -3.40 -2.66 -3.70
CA ALA A 27 -2.72 -2.17 -4.90
C ALA A 27 -3.38 -0.89 -5.48
N GLY A 28 -4.71 -0.87 -5.56
CA GLY A 28 -5.44 0.29 -6.06
C GLY A 28 -5.34 1.49 -5.11
N LEU A 29 -5.39 1.25 -3.81
CA LEU A 29 -5.20 2.29 -2.79
C LEU A 29 -3.77 2.87 -2.83
N MET A 30 -2.74 2.04 -2.96
CA MET A 30 -1.36 2.51 -3.10
C MET A 30 -1.16 3.30 -4.39
N ALA A 31 -1.73 2.85 -5.52
CA ALA A 31 -1.68 3.59 -6.78
C ALA A 31 -2.35 4.97 -6.65
N ALA A 32 -3.51 5.04 -5.98
CA ALA A 32 -4.20 6.28 -5.71
C ALA A 32 -3.35 7.23 -4.85
N ASP A 33 -2.76 6.73 -3.77
CA ASP A 33 -1.88 7.50 -2.88
C ASP A 33 -0.71 8.13 -3.64
N VAL A 34 0.01 7.33 -4.43
CA VAL A 34 1.16 7.79 -5.23
C VAL A 34 0.75 8.83 -6.28
N LEU A 35 -0.38 8.64 -6.95
CA LEU A 35 -0.87 9.56 -7.97
C LEU A 35 -1.36 10.88 -7.35
N CYS A 36 -2.14 10.80 -6.26
CA CYS A 36 -2.62 11.98 -5.54
C CYS A 36 -1.44 12.80 -4.98
N ALA A 37 -0.41 12.15 -4.45
CA ALA A 37 0.80 12.83 -3.98
C ALA A 37 1.55 13.59 -5.08
N LYS A 38 1.37 13.17 -6.35
CA LYS A 38 1.92 13.85 -7.54
C LYS A 38 0.98 14.88 -8.14
N GLY A 39 -0.17 15.14 -7.52
CA GLY A 39 -1.15 16.11 -7.98
C GLY A 39 -2.04 15.62 -9.12
N VAL A 40 -2.06 14.33 -9.41
CA VAL A 40 -2.95 13.75 -10.42
C VAL A 40 -4.35 13.53 -9.82
N SER A 41 -5.39 13.93 -10.53
CA SER A 41 -6.77 13.63 -10.14
C SER A 41 -7.04 12.13 -10.29
N VAL A 42 -7.60 11.50 -9.25
CA VAL A 42 -7.87 10.06 -9.23
C VAL A 42 -9.32 9.79 -8.87
N ASP A 43 -9.97 8.98 -9.69
CA ASP A 43 -11.27 8.37 -9.41
C ASP A 43 -11.10 6.88 -9.18
N LEU A 44 -11.36 6.41 -7.96
CA LEU A 44 -11.24 5.01 -7.59
C LEU A 44 -12.63 4.38 -7.48
N TYR A 45 -12.83 3.26 -8.19
CA TYR A 45 -14.08 2.52 -8.27
C TYR A 45 -13.92 1.12 -7.68
N ASP A 46 -14.89 0.70 -6.87
CA ASP A 46 -14.95 -0.68 -6.35
C ASP A 46 -16.38 -1.21 -6.42
N SER A 47 -16.53 -2.49 -6.72
CA SER A 47 -17.82 -3.19 -6.72
C SER A 47 -18.36 -3.46 -5.31
N MET A 48 -17.49 -3.39 -4.29
CA MET A 48 -17.83 -3.67 -2.91
C MET A 48 -18.26 -2.39 -2.17
N PRO A 49 -19.06 -2.51 -1.10
CA PRO A 49 -19.60 -1.36 -0.36
C PRO A 49 -18.56 -0.60 0.48
N SER A 50 -17.31 -1.08 0.54
CA SER A 50 -16.20 -0.38 1.20
C SER A 50 -14.87 -0.72 0.55
N LEU A 51 -13.95 0.25 0.52
CA LEU A 51 -12.58 0.05 0.05
C LEU A 51 -11.75 -0.73 1.08
N GLY A 52 -10.65 -1.33 0.64
CA GLY A 52 -9.67 -1.97 1.52
C GLY A 52 -10.17 -3.20 2.29
N ARG A 53 -11.29 -3.81 1.93
CA ARG A 53 -11.93 -4.89 2.71
C ARG A 53 -10.98 -6.04 3.06
N LYS A 54 -10.25 -6.57 2.08
CA LYS A 54 -9.29 -7.67 2.34
C LYS A 54 -8.17 -7.22 3.27
N PHE A 55 -7.70 -6.00 3.13
CA PHE A 55 -6.69 -5.40 3.99
C PHE A 55 -7.21 -5.27 5.43
N LEU A 56 -8.39 -4.69 5.61
CA LEU A 56 -9.03 -4.54 6.93
C LEU A 56 -9.36 -5.89 7.60
N MET A 57 -9.61 -6.93 6.82
CA MET A 57 -9.88 -8.28 7.32
C MET A 57 -8.63 -9.10 7.60
N ALA A 58 -7.47 -8.73 7.06
CA ALA A 58 -6.23 -9.50 7.18
C ALA A 58 -5.64 -9.52 8.60
N GLY A 59 -6.04 -8.60 9.46
CA GLY A 59 -5.44 -8.34 10.76
C GLY A 59 -6.09 -9.02 11.96
N LYS A 60 -6.72 -10.21 11.85
CA LYS A 60 -7.36 -10.86 13.03
C LYS A 60 -6.39 -11.10 14.19
N SER A 61 -5.14 -11.40 13.91
CA SER A 61 -4.07 -11.63 14.91
C SER A 61 -2.95 -10.58 14.85
N GLY A 62 -3.05 -9.60 13.97
CA GLY A 62 -2.07 -8.55 13.72
C GLY A 62 -1.79 -8.39 12.23
N LEU A 63 -1.85 -7.16 11.74
CA LEU A 63 -1.55 -6.83 10.35
C LEU A 63 -0.03 -6.89 10.11
N ASN A 64 0.45 -7.94 9.45
CA ASN A 64 1.84 -8.03 9.03
C ASN A 64 2.09 -7.14 7.80
N LEU A 65 2.86 -6.08 7.96
CA LEU A 65 3.19 -5.15 6.87
C LEU A 65 4.37 -5.65 6.03
N THR A 66 5.43 -6.12 6.69
CA THR A 66 6.67 -6.57 6.05
C THR A 66 7.53 -7.39 7.01
N HIS A 67 8.80 -7.61 6.65
CA HIS A 67 9.79 -8.31 7.48
C HIS A 67 11.03 -7.45 7.68
N ALA A 68 11.65 -7.53 8.86
CA ALA A 68 12.80 -6.71 9.26
C ALA A 68 14.16 -7.36 8.97
N GLU A 69 14.18 -8.48 8.25
CA GLU A 69 15.44 -9.12 7.84
C GLU A 69 16.25 -8.25 6.86
N ALA A 70 17.51 -8.59 6.67
CA ALA A 70 18.36 -7.94 5.67
C ALA A 70 17.73 -8.05 4.28
N PHE A 71 17.83 -6.98 3.47
CA PHE A 71 17.17 -6.89 2.17
C PHE A 71 17.52 -8.03 1.22
N ASP A 72 18.79 -8.48 1.21
CA ASP A 72 19.22 -9.60 0.39
C ASP A 72 18.48 -10.90 0.78
N ALA A 73 18.38 -11.19 2.07
CA ALA A 73 17.65 -12.34 2.57
C ALA A 73 16.14 -12.24 2.26
N PHE A 74 15.57 -11.04 2.37
CA PHE A 74 14.19 -10.78 2.03
C PHE A 74 13.92 -11.04 0.54
N SER A 75 14.80 -10.56 -0.35
CA SER A 75 14.65 -10.71 -1.80
C SER A 75 14.78 -12.17 -2.26
N GLU A 76 15.59 -12.98 -1.57
CA GLU A 76 15.73 -14.43 -1.88
C GLU A 76 14.44 -15.22 -1.65
N ARG A 77 13.51 -14.72 -0.83
CA ARG A 77 12.23 -15.40 -0.57
C ARG A 77 11.30 -15.46 -1.79
N PHE A 78 11.56 -14.65 -2.80
CA PHE A 78 10.76 -14.61 -4.04
C PHE A 78 11.18 -15.64 -5.08
N VAL A 79 12.22 -16.44 -4.78
CA VAL A 79 12.68 -17.59 -5.56
C VAL A 79 12.72 -17.28 -7.07
N GLU A 80 11.89 -17.95 -7.90
CA GLU A 80 11.86 -17.77 -9.35
C GLU A 80 11.45 -16.36 -9.79
N SER A 81 10.67 -15.67 -8.97
CA SER A 81 10.19 -14.30 -9.25
C SER A 81 11.18 -13.21 -8.85
N LYS A 82 12.31 -13.57 -8.21
CA LYS A 82 13.29 -12.60 -7.69
C LYS A 82 13.76 -11.62 -8.77
N SER A 83 14.19 -12.11 -9.92
CA SER A 83 14.72 -11.26 -11.00
C SER A 83 13.66 -10.29 -11.55
N PHE A 84 12.42 -10.74 -11.66
CA PHE A 84 11.30 -9.91 -12.11
C PHE A 84 10.93 -8.85 -11.07
N LEU A 85 10.96 -9.21 -9.78
CA LEU A 85 10.56 -8.32 -8.69
C LEU A 85 11.69 -7.39 -8.22
N ALA A 86 12.96 -7.70 -8.52
CA ALA A 86 14.11 -6.93 -8.03
C ALA A 86 13.96 -5.41 -8.24
N PRO A 87 13.63 -4.89 -9.44
CA PRO A 87 13.48 -3.44 -9.64
C PRO A 87 12.37 -2.81 -8.78
N ILE A 88 11.31 -3.58 -8.50
CA ILE A 88 10.18 -3.12 -7.68
C ILE A 88 10.56 -3.11 -6.21
N LEU A 89 11.24 -4.16 -5.73
CA LEU A 89 11.71 -4.28 -4.36
C LEU A 89 12.81 -3.27 -4.02
N ASP A 90 13.69 -2.98 -4.98
CA ASP A 90 14.72 -1.94 -4.85
C ASP A 90 14.09 -0.54 -4.75
N ALA A 91 13.05 -0.27 -5.54
CA ALA A 91 12.35 1.01 -5.53
C ALA A 91 11.49 1.19 -4.26
N PHE A 92 10.95 0.12 -3.69
CA PHE A 92 10.09 0.14 -2.50
C PHE A 92 10.41 -1.00 -1.52
N PRO A 93 11.57 -0.96 -0.85
CA PRO A 93 12.02 -2.00 0.09
C PRO A 93 11.20 -2.01 1.39
N PRO A 94 11.35 -3.05 2.24
CA PRO A 94 10.70 -3.14 3.55
C PRO A 94 10.85 -1.91 4.43
N SER A 95 12.00 -1.24 4.39
CA SER A 95 12.23 0.03 5.10
C SER A 95 11.35 1.17 4.59
N ALA A 96 11.10 1.24 3.27
CA ALA A 96 10.22 2.24 2.68
C ALA A 96 8.75 2.03 3.08
N ILE A 97 8.30 0.77 3.23
CA ILE A 97 6.96 0.46 3.74
C ILE A 97 6.80 1.00 5.17
N ARG A 98 7.81 0.83 6.03
CA ARG A 98 7.79 1.36 7.40
C ARG A 98 7.76 2.89 7.42
N ALA A 99 8.59 3.53 6.60
CA ALA A 99 8.61 4.99 6.46
C ALA A 99 7.26 5.52 5.95
N TRP A 100 6.67 4.85 4.96
CA TRP A 100 5.35 5.17 4.45
C TRP A 100 4.27 5.07 5.53
N ALA A 101 4.25 3.99 6.34
CA ALA A 101 3.33 3.83 7.46
C ALA A 101 3.50 4.97 8.50
N THR A 102 4.75 5.33 8.82
CA THR A 102 5.04 6.45 9.72
C THR A 102 4.52 7.78 9.17
N ASN A 103 4.64 8.02 7.87
CA ASN A 103 4.09 9.23 7.22
C ASN A 103 2.56 9.30 7.27
N LEU A 104 1.89 8.14 7.37
CA LEU A 104 0.45 8.05 7.61
C LEU A 104 0.08 8.16 9.11
N GLY A 105 1.06 8.40 9.99
CA GLY A 105 0.85 8.47 11.44
C GLY A 105 0.78 7.11 12.14
N VAL A 106 1.19 6.03 11.44
CA VAL A 106 1.16 4.66 11.97
C VAL A 106 2.56 4.25 12.40
N GLU A 107 2.78 4.10 13.70
CA GLU A 107 4.02 3.54 14.23
C GLU A 107 4.07 2.02 14.04
N THR A 108 5.29 1.49 13.86
CA THR A 108 5.50 0.06 13.62
C THR A 108 6.54 -0.53 14.56
N PHE A 109 6.34 -1.77 14.98
CA PHE A 109 7.33 -2.54 15.75
C PHE A 109 7.67 -3.86 15.07
N VAL A 110 8.82 -4.41 15.45
CA VAL A 110 9.29 -5.72 14.98
C VAL A 110 8.94 -6.78 16.03
N GLY A 111 8.15 -7.76 15.64
CA GLY A 111 7.83 -8.91 16.48
C GLY A 111 9.02 -9.89 16.60
N THR A 112 8.92 -10.85 17.51
CA THR A 112 9.98 -11.85 17.76
C THR A 112 10.33 -12.72 16.55
N SER A 113 9.40 -12.86 15.61
CA SER A 113 9.61 -13.59 14.35
C SER A 113 10.25 -12.74 13.23
N GLY A 114 10.63 -11.48 13.51
CA GLY A 114 11.11 -10.54 12.49
C GLY A 114 10.00 -9.88 11.65
N ARG A 115 8.74 -10.23 11.86
CA ARG A 115 7.60 -9.59 11.19
C ARG A 115 7.39 -8.20 11.74
N VAL A 116 6.99 -7.28 10.86
CA VAL A 116 6.71 -5.89 11.20
C VAL A 116 5.20 -5.68 11.27
N PHE A 117 4.74 -5.12 12.38
CA PHE A 117 3.34 -4.85 12.65
C PHE A 117 3.12 -3.38 13.00
N PRO A 118 1.93 -2.80 12.72
CA PRO A 118 1.52 -1.57 13.36
C PRO A 118 1.45 -1.74 14.89
N THR A 119 1.75 -0.70 15.63
CA THR A 119 1.71 -0.73 17.11
C THR A 119 0.32 -1.09 17.62
N GLU A 120 -0.73 -0.65 16.93
CA GLU A 120 -2.12 -0.99 17.26
C GLU A 120 -2.55 -2.40 16.79
N MET A 121 -1.68 -3.14 16.11
CA MET A 121 -1.92 -4.50 15.58
C MET A 121 -3.05 -4.61 14.55
N LYS A 122 -3.68 -3.50 14.17
CA LYS A 122 -4.83 -3.46 13.26
C LYS A 122 -4.51 -2.67 11.99
N ALA A 123 -5.32 -2.87 10.97
CA ALA A 123 -5.33 -2.03 9.77
C ALA A 123 -6.21 -0.81 10.01
#